data_9100f11daa873b3f9bf7fff2ce2b52db
#
_entry.id   9100f11daa873b3f9bf7fff2ce2b52db
#
_cell.length_a   1.000
_cell.length_b   1.000
_cell.length_c   1.000
_cell.angle_alpha   90.00
_cell.angle_beta   90.00
_cell.angle_gamma   90.00
#
_symmetry.space_group_name_H-M   'P 1'
#
loop_
_entity.id
_entity.type
_entity.pdbx_description
1 polymer ?
#
loop_
_entity_poly.entity_id
_entity_poly.type
_entity_poly.pdbx_seq_one_letter_code
_entity_poly.pdbx_strand_id
1 'polypeptide(L)'
;VLFVCDPLPGVSDNDAVNWSIGVCDRMRRRLSKPSGDPPLDVDLGLRPEGRSGPVVRTLASYASYYERWAETWEMQSLLRATYIAGDKDVGEAFIEIIDPLRYPAGGIDESAIREVRRMKARVDKERLPKGADKTTHTKLGRGALTDIEWTVQLLTMMHAHEYPALHTASALESLDAIEEAGILDATSVGRLRNAWLTATGARNALVLVRGKRTDQLPPPGPALWHVAGAAGWIPADS
;
A
#
# COMPACT_ATOMS: atom_id res chain seq x y z
N VAL A 1 4.39 -6.36 3.87
CA VAL A 1 5.87 -6.40 3.84
C VAL A 1 6.31 -7.61 3.04
N LEU A 2 7.38 -7.50 2.27
CA LEU A 2 8.11 -8.58 1.61
C LEU A 2 9.42 -8.79 2.36
N PHE A 3 9.81 -10.05 2.56
CA PHE A 3 11.10 -10.41 3.13
C PHE A 3 11.97 -11.04 2.06
N VAL A 4 13.14 -10.46 1.88
CA VAL A 4 14.12 -10.89 0.88
C VAL A 4 15.38 -11.35 1.60
N CYS A 5 16.00 -12.40 1.15
CA CYS A 5 17.34 -12.78 1.57
C CYS A 5 18.23 -13.01 0.35
N ASP A 6 19.53 -12.90 0.57
CA ASP A 6 20.54 -13.29 -0.41
C ASP A 6 21.53 -14.22 0.29
N PRO A 7 21.72 -15.46 -0.20
CA PRO A 7 22.62 -16.42 0.45
C PRO A 7 24.07 -15.94 0.40
N LEU A 8 24.75 -16.04 1.53
CA LEU A 8 26.19 -15.81 1.57
C LEU A 8 26.95 -16.89 0.79
N PRO A 9 28.17 -16.60 0.28
CA PRO A 9 28.98 -17.60 -0.42
C PRO A 9 29.14 -18.89 0.41
N GLY A 10 28.81 -20.03 -0.20
CA GLY A 10 28.88 -21.33 0.44
C GLY A 10 27.67 -21.75 1.29
N VAL A 11 26.65 -20.88 1.41
CA VAL A 11 25.38 -21.19 2.07
C VAL A 11 24.36 -21.59 1.04
N SER A 12 23.60 -22.68 1.25
CA SER A 12 22.52 -23.07 0.36
C SER A 12 21.31 -22.11 0.50
N ASP A 13 20.52 -21.96 -0.59
CA ASP A 13 19.29 -21.18 -0.57
C ASP A 13 18.34 -21.63 0.54
N ASN A 14 18.20 -22.95 0.72
CA ASN A 14 17.33 -23.50 1.77
C ASN A 14 17.78 -23.12 3.17
N ASP A 15 19.08 -23.16 3.46
CA ASP A 15 19.60 -22.78 4.77
C ASP A 15 19.43 -21.29 5.02
N ALA A 16 19.71 -20.45 4.01
CA ALA A 16 19.52 -19.00 4.08
C ALA A 16 18.04 -18.64 4.31
N VAL A 17 17.11 -19.24 3.56
CA VAL A 17 15.67 -19.03 3.72
C VAL A 17 15.19 -19.49 5.09
N ASN A 18 15.56 -20.68 5.56
CA ASN A 18 15.15 -21.20 6.86
C ASN A 18 15.65 -20.31 8.01
N TRP A 19 16.90 -19.87 7.95
CA TRP A 19 17.46 -18.95 8.94
C TRP A 19 16.68 -17.62 8.93
N SER A 20 16.43 -17.05 7.75
CA SER A 20 15.73 -15.79 7.57
C SER A 20 14.27 -15.87 8.05
N ILE A 21 13.56 -16.98 7.81
CA ILE A 21 12.22 -17.22 8.36
C ILE A 21 12.26 -17.12 9.89
N GLY A 22 13.25 -17.74 10.52
CA GLY A 22 13.43 -17.67 11.98
C GLY A 22 13.65 -16.24 12.50
N VAL A 23 14.39 -15.41 11.74
CA VAL A 23 14.59 -13.97 12.07
C VAL A 23 13.28 -13.20 11.92
N CYS A 24 12.58 -13.36 10.79
CA CYS A 24 11.32 -12.71 10.50
C CYS A 24 10.24 -13.02 11.55
N ASP A 25 10.13 -14.28 11.96
CA ASP A 25 9.18 -14.71 12.98
C ASP A 25 9.48 -14.12 14.36
N ARG A 26 10.76 -14.03 14.75
CA ARG A 26 11.16 -13.36 15.98
C ARG A 26 10.84 -11.87 15.94
N MET A 27 11.12 -11.21 14.84
CA MET A 27 10.83 -9.78 14.64
C MET A 27 9.31 -9.53 14.72
N ARG A 28 8.51 -10.28 13.96
CA ARG A 28 7.05 -10.14 13.96
C ARG A 28 6.45 -10.34 15.34
N ARG A 29 6.89 -11.37 16.08
CA ARG A 29 6.45 -11.60 17.46
C ARG A 29 6.81 -10.45 18.40
N ARG A 30 7.96 -9.81 18.21
CA ARG A 30 8.34 -8.65 19.02
C ARG A 30 7.50 -7.42 18.71
N LEU A 31 7.23 -7.15 17.44
CA LEU A 31 6.44 -5.99 17.00
C LEU A 31 4.95 -6.12 17.36
N SER A 32 4.39 -7.34 17.30
CA SER A 32 2.98 -7.59 17.64
C SER A 32 2.73 -7.79 19.14
N LYS A 33 3.78 -7.84 19.98
CA LYS A 33 3.62 -8.04 21.41
C LYS A 33 2.94 -6.83 22.06
N PRO A 34 1.91 -7.04 22.90
CA PRO A 34 1.33 -5.98 23.71
C PRO A 34 2.38 -5.30 24.58
N SER A 35 2.42 -3.97 24.54
CA SER A 35 3.31 -3.12 25.33
C SER A 35 2.59 -1.83 25.72
N GLY A 36 3.28 -0.84 26.26
CA GLY A 36 2.73 0.51 26.45
C GLY A 36 2.42 1.22 25.12
N ASP A 37 3.07 0.79 24.02
CA ASP A 37 2.83 1.28 22.68
C ASP A 37 1.84 0.38 21.92
N PRO A 38 1.11 0.92 20.94
CA PRO A 38 0.23 0.13 20.08
C PRO A 38 1.01 -0.98 19.34
N PRO A 39 0.50 -2.23 19.28
CA PRO A 39 1.15 -3.30 18.55
C PRO A 39 1.23 -2.99 17.05
N LEU A 40 2.36 -3.32 16.44
CA LEU A 40 2.57 -3.17 15.00
C LEU A 40 2.37 -4.52 14.30
N ASP A 41 1.26 -4.62 13.56
CA ASP A 41 0.99 -5.79 12.72
C ASP A 41 1.80 -5.75 11.43
N VAL A 42 2.58 -6.80 11.19
CA VAL A 42 3.34 -6.98 9.95
C VAL A 42 2.51 -7.85 9.00
N ASP A 43 1.83 -7.21 8.04
CA ASP A 43 1.03 -7.90 7.03
C ASP A 43 1.91 -8.42 5.89
N LEU A 44 1.77 -9.71 5.58
CA LEU A 44 2.48 -10.42 4.51
C LEU A 44 1.55 -10.82 3.35
N GLY A 45 0.32 -10.33 3.35
CA GLY A 45 -0.72 -10.80 2.42
C GLY A 45 -0.48 -10.45 0.95
N LEU A 46 0.39 -9.47 0.67
CA LEU A 46 0.72 -9.04 -0.70
C LEU A 46 2.02 -9.66 -1.24
N ARG A 47 2.58 -10.69 -0.58
CA ARG A 47 3.72 -11.41 -1.13
C ARG A 47 3.29 -12.32 -2.31
N PRO A 48 4.22 -12.73 -3.18
CA PRO A 48 3.95 -13.70 -4.25
C PRO A 48 3.14 -14.90 -3.75
N GLU A 49 2.13 -15.32 -4.52
CA GLU A 49 1.17 -16.37 -4.15
C GLU A 49 0.34 -16.05 -2.88
N GLY A 50 0.37 -14.81 -2.41
CA GLY A 50 -0.38 -14.36 -1.25
C GLY A 50 -0.07 -15.17 0.01
N ARG A 51 -1.11 -15.63 0.72
CA ARG A 51 -0.94 -16.39 1.97
C ARG A 51 -0.36 -17.80 1.78
N SER A 52 -0.43 -18.35 0.57
CA SER A 52 0.08 -19.69 0.24
C SER A 52 1.58 -19.68 -0.07
N GLY A 53 2.13 -18.53 -0.47
CA GLY A 53 3.54 -18.41 -0.80
C GLY A 53 4.47 -18.40 0.43
N PRO A 54 5.76 -18.69 0.24
CA PRO A 54 6.75 -18.65 1.32
C PRO A 54 6.88 -17.25 1.92
N VAL A 55 7.22 -17.20 3.22
CA VAL A 55 7.37 -15.95 3.96
C VAL A 55 8.60 -15.16 3.52
N VAL A 56 9.68 -15.88 3.18
CA VAL A 56 10.95 -15.31 2.69
C VAL A 56 11.30 -15.97 1.37
N ARG A 57 11.84 -15.23 0.43
CA ARG A 57 12.43 -15.73 -0.83
C ARG A 57 13.81 -15.13 -1.02
N THR A 58 14.67 -15.85 -1.75
CA THR A 58 15.93 -15.28 -2.25
C THR A 58 15.68 -14.30 -3.40
N LEU A 59 16.62 -13.40 -3.67
CA LEU A 59 16.58 -12.51 -4.84
C LEU A 59 16.34 -13.30 -6.13
N ALA A 60 17.10 -14.38 -6.34
CA ALA A 60 16.94 -15.24 -7.52
C ALA A 60 15.54 -15.86 -7.61
N SER A 61 14.97 -16.28 -6.47
CA SER A 61 13.60 -16.81 -6.42
C SER A 61 12.54 -15.76 -6.75
N TYR A 62 12.72 -14.50 -6.30
CA TYR A 62 11.82 -13.40 -6.67
C TYR A 62 11.93 -13.08 -8.15
N ALA A 63 13.15 -12.95 -8.71
CA ALA A 63 13.35 -12.69 -10.13
C ALA A 63 12.67 -13.75 -10.99
N SER A 64 12.93 -15.04 -10.71
CA SER A 64 12.33 -16.16 -11.45
C SER A 64 10.80 -16.22 -11.33
N TYR A 65 10.26 -15.83 -10.15
CA TYR A 65 8.81 -15.79 -9.96
C TYR A 65 8.18 -14.69 -10.80
N TYR A 66 8.68 -13.47 -10.68
CA TYR A 66 8.10 -12.32 -11.37
C TYR A 66 8.27 -12.40 -12.89
N GLU A 67 9.35 -13.00 -13.39
CA GLU A 67 9.54 -13.22 -14.84
C GLU A 67 8.45 -14.11 -15.44
N ARG A 68 7.93 -15.09 -14.67
CA ARG A 68 7.05 -16.14 -15.20
C ARG A 68 5.60 -16.02 -14.77
N TRP A 69 5.35 -15.49 -13.58
CA TRP A 69 4.07 -15.63 -12.88
C TRP A 69 3.50 -14.31 -12.37
N ALA A 70 4.16 -13.17 -12.65
CA ALA A 70 3.66 -11.87 -12.17
C ALA A 70 2.27 -11.57 -12.72
N GLU A 71 1.31 -11.39 -11.84
CA GLU A 71 -0.04 -10.97 -12.17
C GLU A 71 -0.19 -9.45 -12.05
N THR A 72 -1.14 -8.85 -12.75
CA THR A 72 -1.37 -7.39 -12.77
C THR A 72 -1.54 -6.80 -11.36
N TRP A 73 -2.22 -7.52 -10.45
CA TRP A 73 -2.41 -7.05 -9.07
C TRP A 73 -1.10 -7.07 -8.26
N GLU A 74 -0.17 -7.97 -8.57
CA GLU A 74 1.15 -7.99 -7.93
C GLU A 74 1.96 -6.78 -8.39
N MET A 75 1.99 -6.50 -9.70
CA MET A 75 2.63 -5.31 -10.26
C MET A 75 2.08 -4.03 -9.60
N GLN A 76 0.75 -3.92 -9.48
CA GLN A 76 0.10 -2.80 -8.79
C GLN A 76 0.52 -2.71 -7.32
N SER A 77 0.60 -3.82 -6.59
CA SER A 77 1.01 -3.84 -5.18
C SER A 77 2.46 -3.40 -5.00
N LEU A 78 3.33 -3.72 -5.96
CA LEU A 78 4.75 -3.37 -5.98
C LEU A 78 5.00 -1.87 -6.15
N LEU A 79 4.05 -1.08 -6.68
CA LEU A 79 4.17 0.38 -6.74
C LEU A 79 4.46 1.03 -5.38
N ARG A 80 4.06 0.39 -4.30
CA ARG A 80 4.30 0.86 -2.93
C ARG A 80 5.54 0.24 -2.27
N ALA A 81 6.30 -0.57 -3.02
CA ALA A 81 7.49 -1.19 -2.49
C ALA A 81 8.62 -0.17 -2.33
N THR A 82 9.18 -0.12 -1.13
CA THR A 82 10.36 0.66 -0.78
C THR A 82 11.18 -0.12 0.25
N TYR A 83 12.50 0.08 0.21
CA TYR A 83 13.38 -0.46 1.24
C TYR A 83 13.04 0.18 2.60
N ILE A 84 12.90 -0.64 3.64
CA ILE A 84 12.58 -0.16 4.98
C ILE A 84 13.59 -0.59 6.04
N ALA A 85 14.21 -1.76 5.91
CA ALA A 85 15.20 -2.25 6.87
C ALA A 85 15.92 -3.50 6.34
N GLY A 86 17.11 -3.76 6.85
CA GLY A 86 17.94 -4.91 6.52
C GLY A 86 19.23 -4.53 5.82
N ASP A 87 19.72 -5.41 4.97
CA ASP A 87 20.85 -5.14 4.09
C ASP A 87 20.39 -4.24 2.92
N LYS A 88 21.08 -3.11 2.74
CA LYS A 88 20.72 -2.10 1.75
C LYS A 88 20.96 -2.59 0.32
N ASP A 89 22.05 -3.30 0.09
CA ASP A 89 22.44 -3.79 -1.24
C ASP A 89 21.42 -4.85 -1.71
N VAL A 90 20.98 -5.74 -0.81
CA VAL A 90 19.89 -6.69 -1.08
C VAL A 90 18.58 -5.97 -1.36
N GLY A 91 18.29 -4.88 -0.63
CA GLY A 91 17.12 -4.05 -0.85
C GLY A 91 17.13 -3.37 -2.22
N GLU A 92 18.24 -2.77 -2.60
CA GLU A 92 18.43 -2.12 -3.91
C GLU A 92 18.34 -3.13 -5.05
N ALA A 93 19.01 -4.29 -4.94
CA ALA A 93 18.90 -5.37 -5.92
C ALA A 93 17.46 -5.87 -6.09
N PHE A 94 16.67 -5.94 -5.01
CA PHE A 94 15.26 -6.29 -5.11
C PHE A 94 14.46 -5.21 -5.86
N ILE A 95 14.71 -3.92 -5.60
CA ILE A 95 14.07 -2.82 -6.31
C ILE A 95 14.39 -2.89 -7.82
N GLU A 96 15.63 -3.18 -8.19
CA GLU A 96 16.03 -3.35 -9.60
C GLU A 96 15.26 -4.50 -10.29
N ILE A 97 14.98 -5.59 -9.57
CA ILE A 97 14.18 -6.70 -10.10
C ILE A 97 12.73 -6.29 -10.37
N ILE A 98 12.13 -5.49 -9.50
CA ILE A 98 10.71 -5.14 -9.60
C ILE A 98 10.41 -3.88 -10.40
N ASP A 99 11.37 -3.00 -10.64
CA ASP A 99 11.18 -1.75 -11.38
C ASP A 99 10.61 -1.94 -12.79
N PRO A 100 11.09 -2.90 -13.60
CA PRO A 100 10.50 -3.17 -14.91
C PRO A 100 9.06 -3.67 -14.87
N LEU A 101 8.61 -4.21 -13.73
CA LEU A 101 7.25 -4.72 -13.54
C LEU A 101 6.30 -3.61 -13.12
N ARG A 102 6.72 -2.74 -12.22
CA ARG A 102 5.88 -1.64 -11.71
C ARG A 102 5.87 -0.44 -12.65
N TYR A 103 6.89 -0.29 -13.49
CA TYR A 103 7.02 0.77 -14.49
C TYR A 103 7.37 0.17 -15.87
N PRO A 104 6.47 -0.65 -16.45
CA PRO A 104 6.76 -1.36 -17.69
C PRO A 104 6.98 -0.39 -18.85
N ALA A 105 7.96 -0.70 -19.71
CA ALA A 105 8.24 0.08 -20.91
C ALA A 105 6.97 0.14 -21.80
N GLY A 106 6.53 1.35 -22.12
CA GLY A 106 5.29 1.58 -22.88
C GLY A 106 4.01 1.58 -22.04
N GLY A 107 4.12 1.46 -20.71
CA GLY A 107 2.97 1.40 -19.80
C GLY A 107 2.25 0.06 -19.85
N ILE A 108 1.12 -0.03 -19.14
CA ILE A 108 0.27 -1.23 -19.15
C ILE A 108 -0.72 -1.20 -20.32
N ASP A 109 -1.04 -2.38 -20.84
CA ASP A 109 -1.99 -2.54 -21.94
C ASP A 109 -3.46 -2.44 -21.49
N GLU A 110 -4.35 -2.37 -22.47
CA GLU A 110 -5.81 -2.32 -22.27
C GLU A 110 -6.35 -3.52 -21.49
N SER A 111 -5.70 -4.68 -21.55
CA SER A 111 -6.11 -5.89 -20.82
C SER A 111 -5.82 -5.71 -19.34
N ALA A 112 -4.63 -5.26 -18.98
CA ALA A 112 -4.23 -4.96 -17.60
C ALA A 112 -5.08 -3.84 -16.99
N ILE A 113 -5.40 -2.78 -17.76
CA ILE A 113 -6.31 -1.72 -17.31
C ILE A 113 -7.69 -2.29 -16.94
N ARG A 114 -8.24 -3.15 -17.80
CA ARG A 114 -9.54 -3.82 -17.52
C ARG A 114 -9.46 -4.72 -16.31
N GLU A 115 -8.34 -5.41 -16.11
CA GLU A 115 -8.12 -6.27 -14.94
C GLU A 115 -8.06 -5.48 -13.65
N VAL A 116 -7.30 -4.38 -13.59
CA VAL A 116 -7.25 -3.47 -12.43
C VAL A 116 -8.65 -2.95 -12.10
N ARG A 117 -9.41 -2.49 -13.09
CA ARG A 117 -10.79 -2.01 -12.89
C ARG A 117 -11.73 -3.10 -12.37
N ARG A 118 -11.61 -4.32 -12.90
CA ARG A 118 -12.41 -5.47 -12.45
C ARG A 118 -12.08 -5.83 -11.00
N MET A 119 -10.80 -5.84 -10.67
CA MET A 119 -10.36 -6.12 -9.30
C MET A 119 -10.83 -5.05 -8.33
N LYS A 120 -10.75 -3.75 -8.70
CA LYS A 120 -11.29 -2.67 -7.88
C LYS A 120 -12.78 -2.86 -7.60
N ALA A 121 -13.56 -3.16 -8.63
CA ALA A 121 -15.00 -3.41 -8.47
C ALA A 121 -15.29 -4.60 -7.53
N ARG A 122 -14.46 -5.64 -7.59
CA ARG A 122 -14.55 -6.79 -6.66
C ARG A 122 -14.21 -6.39 -5.22
N VAL A 123 -13.14 -5.62 -5.02
CA VAL A 123 -12.75 -5.11 -3.69
C VAL A 123 -13.89 -4.27 -3.09
N ASP A 124 -14.52 -3.39 -3.86
CA ASP A 124 -15.63 -2.53 -3.42
C ASP A 124 -16.86 -3.33 -3.01
N LYS A 125 -17.07 -4.48 -3.65
CA LYS A 125 -18.19 -5.38 -3.35
C LYS A 125 -17.92 -6.28 -2.13
N GLU A 126 -16.69 -6.79 -1.99
CA GLU A 126 -16.38 -7.90 -1.09
C GLU A 126 -15.66 -7.48 0.20
N ARG A 127 -14.95 -6.33 0.20
CA ARG A 127 -14.08 -5.96 1.32
C ARG A 127 -14.71 -5.03 2.34
N LEU A 128 -15.81 -4.37 2.00
CA LEU A 128 -16.50 -3.52 2.96
C LEU A 128 -17.08 -4.40 4.09
N PRO A 129 -16.79 -4.10 5.37
CA PRO A 129 -17.31 -4.86 6.48
C PRO A 129 -18.86 -4.87 6.49
N LYS A 130 -19.46 -5.98 6.92
CA LYS A 130 -20.91 -6.06 7.05
C LYS A 130 -21.43 -4.97 7.99
N GLY A 131 -22.42 -4.21 7.54
CA GLY A 131 -23.02 -3.11 8.30
C GLY A 131 -22.23 -1.80 8.26
N ALA A 132 -21.10 -1.73 7.56
CA ALA A 132 -20.39 -0.47 7.36
C ALA A 132 -21.13 0.43 6.35
N ASP A 133 -21.14 1.72 6.63
CA ASP A 133 -21.71 2.72 5.73
C ASP A 133 -20.66 3.19 4.71
N LYS A 134 -20.96 2.96 3.42
CA LYS A 134 -20.11 3.37 2.29
C LYS A 134 -19.86 4.88 2.19
N THR A 135 -20.69 5.69 2.82
CA THR A 135 -20.57 7.16 2.75
C THR A 135 -19.62 7.72 3.80
N THR A 136 -19.36 6.96 4.86
CA THR A 136 -18.58 7.41 6.03
C THR A 136 -17.43 6.46 6.41
N HIS A 137 -17.14 5.47 5.55
CA HIS A 137 -16.01 4.57 5.75
C HIS A 137 -14.75 5.15 5.08
N THR A 138 -13.81 5.65 5.87
CA THR A 138 -12.64 6.44 5.43
C THR A 138 -11.66 5.70 4.50
N LYS A 139 -11.69 4.37 4.50
CA LYS A 139 -10.79 3.55 3.67
C LYS A 139 -11.48 2.97 2.43
N LEU A 140 -12.65 2.35 2.60
CA LEU A 140 -13.36 1.60 1.54
C LEU A 140 -14.67 2.26 1.12
N GLY A 141 -14.94 3.47 1.61
CA GLY A 141 -16.08 4.27 1.20
C GLY A 141 -15.89 4.86 -0.20
N ARG A 142 -16.96 5.45 -0.73
CA ARG A 142 -16.91 6.16 -2.01
C ARG A 142 -16.05 7.42 -1.90
N GLY A 143 -15.07 7.57 -2.78
CA GLY A 143 -14.11 8.68 -2.76
C GLY A 143 -13.13 8.63 -1.58
N ALA A 144 -13.07 7.53 -0.84
CA ALA A 144 -12.16 7.33 0.26
C ALA A 144 -10.77 6.85 -0.21
N LEU A 145 -9.88 6.56 0.74
CA LEU A 145 -8.46 6.28 0.46
C LEU A 145 -8.23 5.26 -0.65
N THR A 146 -8.99 4.14 -0.65
CA THR A 146 -8.79 3.10 -1.66
C THR A 146 -9.15 3.58 -3.06
N ASP A 147 -10.16 4.41 -3.24
CA ASP A 147 -10.53 4.96 -4.56
C ASP A 147 -9.42 5.86 -5.10
N ILE A 148 -8.87 6.71 -4.24
CA ILE A 148 -7.80 7.64 -4.61
C ILE A 148 -6.50 6.88 -4.91
N GLU A 149 -6.09 5.98 -4.02
CA GLU A 149 -4.88 5.18 -4.18
C GLU A 149 -4.92 4.36 -5.49
N TRP A 150 -6.05 3.71 -5.79
CA TRP A 150 -6.19 2.93 -7.02
C TRP A 150 -6.21 3.79 -8.27
N THR A 151 -6.77 5.00 -8.21
CA THR A 151 -6.73 5.96 -9.32
C THR A 151 -5.28 6.39 -9.59
N VAL A 152 -4.56 6.79 -8.56
CA VAL A 152 -3.14 7.18 -8.67
C VAL A 152 -2.29 6.02 -9.19
N GLN A 153 -2.44 4.82 -8.63
CA GLN A 153 -1.71 3.64 -9.06
C GLN A 153 -1.97 3.28 -10.52
N LEU A 154 -3.24 3.34 -10.96
CA LEU A 154 -3.58 3.07 -12.36
C LEU A 154 -2.92 4.08 -13.29
N LEU A 155 -2.97 5.37 -12.98
CA LEU A 155 -2.32 6.41 -13.77
C LEU A 155 -0.79 6.24 -13.78
N THR A 156 -0.19 5.88 -12.64
CA THR A 156 1.23 5.56 -12.57
C THR A 156 1.58 4.40 -13.50
N MET A 157 0.87 3.28 -13.44
CA MET A 157 1.11 2.12 -14.33
C MET A 157 0.96 2.46 -15.81
N MET A 158 0.09 3.39 -16.15
CA MET A 158 -0.13 3.82 -17.55
C MET A 158 0.97 4.77 -18.05
N HIS A 159 1.49 5.65 -17.20
CA HIS A 159 2.27 6.81 -17.64
C HIS A 159 3.70 6.89 -17.09
N ALA A 160 4.09 6.06 -16.11
CA ALA A 160 5.41 6.15 -15.50
C ALA A 160 6.57 5.89 -16.47
N HIS A 161 6.31 5.21 -17.60
CA HIS A 161 7.30 5.01 -18.66
C HIS A 161 7.70 6.30 -19.38
N GLU A 162 6.82 7.31 -19.42
CA GLU A 162 7.07 8.63 -20.01
C GLU A 162 7.51 9.65 -18.97
N TYR A 163 7.04 9.48 -17.71
CA TYR A 163 7.24 10.46 -16.64
C TYR A 163 7.95 9.84 -15.44
N PRO A 164 9.29 9.89 -15.38
CA PRO A 164 10.07 9.31 -14.26
C PRO A 164 9.71 9.86 -12.87
N ALA A 165 9.14 11.07 -12.79
CA ALA A 165 8.65 11.64 -11.53
C ALA A 165 7.53 10.80 -10.88
N LEU A 166 6.88 9.90 -11.65
CA LEU A 166 5.91 8.93 -11.14
C LEU A 166 6.56 7.70 -10.47
N HIS A 167 7.89 7.56 -10.48
CA HIS A 167 8.61 6.48 -9.81
C HIS A 167 8.70 6.77 -8.29
N THR A 168 7.57 6.88 -7.63
CA THR A 168 7.46 7.11 -6.18
C THR A 168 6.43 6.21 -5.54
N ALA A 169 6.64 5.82 -4.28
CA ALA A 169 5.67 5.07 -3.48
C ALA A 169 4.67 6.00 -2.74
N SER A 170 4.86 7.32 -2.82
CA SER A 170 4.03 8.34 -2.17
C SER A 170 2.85 8.73 -3.05
N ALA A 171 1.62 8.57 -2.55
CA ALA A 171 0.42 8.99 -3.27
C ALA A 171 0.38 10.52 -3.52
N LEU A 172 0.91 11.32 -2.60
CA LEU A 172 0.93 12.78 -2.75
C LEU A 172 1.95 13.22 -3.78
N GLU A 173 3.16 12.66 -3.77
CA GLU A 173 4.18 12.93 -4.80
C GLU A 173 3.72 12.46 -6.19
N SER A 174 3.04 11.31 -6.26
CA SER A 174 2.43 10.85 -7.52
C SER A 174 1.38 11.84 -8.02
N LEU A 175 0.57 12.44 -7.15
CA LEU A 175 -0.41 13.46 -7.55
C LEU A 175 0.28 14.75 -8.05
N ASP A 176 1.41 15.16 -7.45
CA ASP A 176 2.21 16.29 -7.94
C ASP A 176 2.74 15.99 -9.35
N ALA A 177 3.33 14.82 -9.54
CA ALA A 177 3.86 14.38 -10.84
C ALA A 177 2.76 14.23 -11.91
N ILE A 178 1.56 13.76 -11.55
CA ILE A 178 0.39 13.66 -12.44
C ILE A 178 -0.05 15.05 -12.92
N GLU A 179 -0.05 16.05 -12.03
CA GLU A 179 -0.39 17.43 -12.37
C GLU A 179 0.68 18.05 -13.26
N GLU A 180 1.94 17.94 -12.90
CA GLU A 180 3.08 18.47 -13.67
C GLU A 180 3.16 17.87 -15.08
N ALA A 181 2.85 16.59 -15.22
CA ALA A 181 2.80 15.88 -16.51
C ALA A 181 1.54 16.22 -17.34
N GLY A 182 0.57 16.96 -16.78
CA GLY A 182 -0.68 17.28 -17.47
C GLY A 182 -1.61 16.07 -17.69
N ILE A 183 -1.40 14.97 -16.98
CA ILE A 183 -2.24 13.74 -17.06
C ILE A 183 -3.64 14.03 -16.52
N LEU A 184 -3.73 14.81 -15.46
CA LEU A 184 -4.98 15.37 -14.93
C LEU A 184 -4.83 16.88 -14.74
N ASP A 185 -5.97 17.60 -14.82
CA ASP A 185 -6.00 19.02 -14.54
C ASP A 185 -5.83 19.33 -13.03
N ALA A 186 -5.34 20.53 -12.70
CA ALA A 186 -5.08 20.98 -11.34
C ALA A 186 -6.31 20.89 -10.42
N THR A 187 -7.52 21.10 -10.96
CA THR A 187 -8.76 21.00 -10.18
C THR A 187 -9.02 19.56 -9.75
N SER A 188 -8.85 18.60 -10.67
CA SER A 188 -9.01 17.17 -10.42
C SER A 188 -7.97 16.66 -9.42
N VAL A 189 -6.69 17.04 -9.60
CA VAL A 189 -5.61 16.68 -8.66
C VAL A 189 -5.87 17.29 -7.27
N GLY A 190 -6.26 18.57 -7.20
CA GLY A 190 -6.59 19.24 -5.94
C GLY A 190 -7.73 18.54 -5.19
N ARG A 191 -8.76 18.05 -5.90
CA ARG A 191 -9.86 17.27 -5.29
C ARG A 191 -9.36 15.92 -4.74
N LEU A 192 -8.55 15.18 -5.49
CA LEU A 192 -7.99 13.90 -5.04
C LEU A 192 -7.08 14.09 -3.82
N ARG A 193 -6.22 15.12 -3.84
CA ARG A 193 -5.34 15.48 -2.74
C ARG A 193 -6.12 15.83 -1.47
N ASN A 194 -7.11 16.71 -1.58
CA ASN A 194 -7.93 17.10 -0.45
C ASN A 194 -8.71 15.92 0.13
N ALA A 195 -9.27 15.07 -0.72
CA ALA A 195 -9.97 13.87 -0.28
C ALA A 195 -9.03 12.89 0.43
N TRP A 196 -7.80 12.69 -0.09
CA TRP A 196 -6.80 11.83 0.54
C TRP A 196 -6.37 12.36 1.91
N LEU A 197 -6.07 13.65 2.02
CA LEU A 197 -5.68 14.30 3.28
C LEU A 197 -6.82 14.25 4.30
N THR A 198 -8.05 14.55 3.89
CA THR A 198 -9.23 14.50 4.76
C THR A 198 -9.50 13.08 5.27
N ALA A 199 -9.49 12.08 4.38
CA ALA A 199 -9.73 10.69 4.78
C ALA A 199 -8.61 10.16 5.70
N THR A 200 -7.35 10.53 5.44
CA THR A 200 -6.21 10.18 6.28
C THR A 200 -6.31 10.87 7.66
N GLY A 201 -6.62 12.15 7.69
CA GLY A 201 -6.82 12.92 8.93
C GLY A 201 -7.95 12.33 9.78
N ALA A 202 -9.10 12.05 9.16
CA ALA A 202 -10.23 11.40 9.82
C ALA A 202 -9.85 10.04 10.42
N ARG A 203 -9.14 9.21 9.66
CA ARG A 203 -8.68 7.89 10.08
C ARG A 203 -7.72 7.96 11.26
N ASN A 204 -6.76 8.87 11.22
CA ASN A 204 -5.82 9.08 12.31
C ASN A 204 -6.53 9.54 13.58
N ALA A 205 -7.44 10.52 13.46
CA ALA A 205 -8.24 11.00 14.57
C ALA A 205 -9.13 9.89 15.18
N LEU A 206 -9.72 9.02 14.33
CA LEU A 206 -10.48 7.86 14.79
C LEU A 206 -9.63 6.92 15.66
N VAL A 207 -8.40 6.63 15.25
CA VAL A 207 -7.49 5.77 16.02
C VAL A 207 -7.14 6.43 17.35
N LEU A 208 -6.84 7.72 17.36
CA LEU A 208 -6.53 8.48 18.58
C LEU A 208 -7.71 8.47 19.57
N VAL A 209 -8.92 8.73 19.09
CA VAL A 209 -10.13 8.78 19.95
C VAL A 209 -10.57 7.39 20.43
N ARG A 210 -10.43 6.35 19.58
CA ARG A 210 -10.94 5.01 19.89
C ARG A 210 -9.91 4.10 20.56
N GLY A 211 -8.63 4.44 20.53
CA GLY A 211 -7.54 3.57 21.01
C GLY A 211 -7.40 2.27 20.25
N LYS A 212 -8.08 2.12 19.11
CA LYS A 212 -8.04 0.92 18.26
C LYS A 212 -8.26 1.25 16.80
N ARG A 213 -7.74 0.40 15.93
CA ARG A 213 -7.90 0.51 14.48
C ARG A 213 -9.37 0.45 14.06
N THR A 214 -9.85 1.49 13.42
CA THR A 214 -11.18 1.57 12.81
C THR A 214 -11.17 2.54 11.64
N ASP A 215 -11.97 2.26 10.62
CA ASP A 215 -12.08 3.08 9.41
C ASP A 215 -13.51 3.63 9.23
N GLN A 216 -14.44 3.31 10.13
CA GLN A 216 -15.83 3.77 10.07
C GLN A 216 -16.02 5.00 10.99
N LEU A 217 -16.42 6.14 10.42
CA LEU A 217 -16.83 7.30 11.19
C LEU A 217 -18.06 6.98 12.04
N PRO A 218 -18.15 7.47 13.27
CA PRO A 218 -19.35 7.36 14.05
C PRO A 218 -20.50 8.19 13.43
N PRO A 219 -21.75 7.86 13.72
CA PRO A 219 -22.88 8.69 13.32
C PRO A 219 -22.80 10.09 13.94
N PRO A 220 -23.56 11.07 13.39
CA PRO A 220 -23.62 12.41 13.96
C PRO A 220 -23.92 12.40 15.46
N GLY A 221 -23.14 13.15 16.24
CA GLY A 221 -23.26 13.20 17.70
C GLY A 221 -21.91 13.38 18.41
N PRO A 222 -21.86 13.29 19.74
CA PRO A 222 -20.67 13.58 20.55
C PRO A 222 -19.42 12.77 20.11
N ALA A 223 -19.59 11.52 19.72
CA ALA A 223 -18.47 10.68 19.25
C ALA A 223 -17.82 11.22 17.97
N LEU A 224 -18.61 11.77 17.04
CA LEU A 224 -18.09 12.41 15.82
C LEU A 224 -17.42 13.75 16.15
N TRP A 225 -17.96 14.51 17.11
CA TRP A 225 -17.35 15.75 17.57
C TRP A 225 -15.96 15.52 18.16
N HIS A 226 -15.76 14.46 18.96
CA HIS A 226 -14.44 14.10 19.46
C HIS A 226 -13.45 13.76 18.34
N VAL A 227 -13.91 13.08 17.29
CA VAL A 227 -13.06 12.81 16.12
C VAL A 227 -12.70 14.09 15.38
N ALA A 228 -13.67 14.99 15.16
CA ALA A 228 -13.44 16.27 14.51
C ALA A 228 -12.49 17.17 15.33
N GLY A 229 -12.62 17.19 16.65
CA GLY A 229 -11.70 17.88 17.56
C GLY A 229 -10.28 17.31 17.48
N ALA A 230 -10.14 15.98 17.53
CA ALA A 230 -8.84 15.31 17.40
C ALA A 230 -8.19 15.52 16.01
N ALA A 231 -9.00 15.75 14.97
CA ALA A 231 -8.53 16.11 13.63
C ALA A 231 -8.18 17.62 13.49
N GLY A 232 -8.45 18.44 14.51
CA GLY A 232 -8.26 19.90 14.45
C GLY A 232 -9.28 20.62 13.56
N TRP A 233 -10.44 20.02 13.29
CA TRP A 233 -11.48 20.58 12.42
C TRP A 233 -12.54 21.40 13.17
N ILE A 234 -12.51 21.37 14.49
CA ILE A 234 -13.35 22.17 15.36
C ILE A 234 -12.44 23.07 16.19
N PRO A 235 -12.73 24.37 16.30
CA PRO A 235 -12.00 25.24 17.21
C PRO A 235 -12.02 24.69 18.64
N ALA A 236 -10.92 24.88 19.39
CA ALA A 236 -10.79 24.38 20.76
C ALA A 236 -11.82 25.03 21.74
N ASP A 237 -12.41 26.18 21.37
CA ASP A 237 -13.33 26.98 22.18
C ASP A 237 -14.80 26.81 21.75
N SER A 238 -15.17 25.79 21.00
CA SER A 238 -16.55 25.54 20.54
C SER A 238 -17.26 24.39 21.26
#